data_f377b135b71bda7e999219f71806381d
#
_entry.id   f377b135b71bda7e999219f71806381d
#
_cell.length_a   1.000
_cell.length_b   1.000
_cell.length_c   1.000
_cell.angle_alpha   90.00
_cell.angle_beta   90.00
_cell.angle_gamma   90.00
#
_symmetry.space_group_name_H-M   'P 1'
#
loop_
_entity.id
_entity.type
_entity.pdbx_description
1 polymer ?
#
loop_
_entity_poly.entity_id
_entity_poly.type
_entity_poly.pdbx_seq_one_letter_code
_entity_poly.pdbx_strand_id
1 'polypeptide(L)'
;MMGGLSSEKEVSLESGRNIFSKIDRRKYDPVPIFMDSRAALWEIPVKLLMRNSTRDIEEDLEEEAKPIPYETLKERVDVVCLGLHGKYGEDGCMQGLLELLGIPYTGSGVLASAIGMDKYVCRRILEISGMDVPRTIPIPRSRWETEKSCVKQEVAQRIGFPCVVKPCREGCSTAVKKVVSAEGISDAVENAFHWDNLVLVEEFLTGMEVTCGVIGVDAPEALVPSETIPTDDVLSLQDKFLYGQGENKTPARLPAEQIEKIRENAVKAFRALNLKGYARIDMFARNDGRIAILEPNTLPGMTPSTVLFHQAAASGMTQTGLIDRIIQFALEVHAGKRGPL
;
A
#
# COMPACT_ATOMS: atom_id res chain seq x y z
N MET A 1 2.25 15.20 -4.18
CA MET A 1 3.05 15.23 -2.93
C MET A 1 3.87 13.95 -2.86
N MET A 2 5.16 14.03 -2.52
CA MET A 2 6.14 12.93 -2.56
C MET A 2 7.23 13.12 -1.51
N GLY A 3 8.11 12.12 -1.30
CA GLY A 3 9.13 12.10 -0.25
C GLY A 3 8.61 11.46 1.04
N GLY A 4 8.69 12.15 2.16
CA GLY A 4 8.13 11.70 3.44
C GLY A 4 9.14 11.02 4.37
N LEU A 5 8.62 10.53 5.51
CA LEU A 5 9.44 10.03 6.62
C LEU A 5 9.64 8.51 6.61
N SER A 6 8.93 7.78 5.74
CA SER A 6 9.00 6.32 5.73
C SER A 6 10.28 5.81 5.08
N SER A 7 10.56 4.52 5.27
CA SER A 7 11.62 3.80 4.55
C SER A 7 11.37 3.73 3.04
N GLU A 8 10.15 4.05 2.58
CA GLU A 8 9.72 3.99 1.19
C GLU A 8 9.82 5.35 0.47
N LYS A 9 10.50 6.35 1.04
CA LYS A 9 10.60 7.71 0.51
C LYS A 9 11.17 7.80 -0.91
N GLU A 10 12.08 6.90 -1.29
CA GLU A 10 12.62 6.85 -2.66
C GLU A 10 11.57 6.35 -3.66
N VAL A 11 10.78 5.34 -3.28
CA VAL A 11 9.64 4.86 -4.09
C VAL A 11 8.58 5.97 -4.22
N SER A 12 8.37 6.74 -3.15
CA SER A 12 7.49 7.90 -3.14
C SER A 12 7.96 8.97 -4.12
N LEU A 13 9.25 9.27 -4.17
CA LEU A 13 9.84 10.21 -5.12
C LEU A 13 9.60 9.76 -6.56
N GLU A 14 9.86 8.48 -6.88
CA GLU A 14 9.63 7.93 -8.21
C GLU A 14 8.14 7.93 -8.60
N SER A 15 7.24 7.61 -7.66
CA SER A 15 5.79 7.70 -7.88
C SER A 15 5.37 9.13 -8.18
N GLY A 16 5.87 10.10 -7.42
CA GLY A 16 5.60 11.52 -7.65
C GLY A 16 6.10 12.02 -9.00
N ARG A 17 7.30 11.64 -9.40
CA ARG A 17 7.88 11.94 -10.74
C ARG A 17 7.02 11.40 -11.86
N ASN A 18 6.61 10.14 -11.75
CA ASN A 18 5.80 9.52 -12.78
C ASN A 18 4.42 10.17 -12.88
N ILE A 19 3.74 10.41 -11.75
CA ILE A 19 2.47 11.16 -11.73
C ILE A 19 2.67 12.52 -12.39
N PHE A 20 3.69 13.29 -11.99
CA PHE A 20 3.98 14.61 -12.55
C PHE A 20 4.22 14.59 -14.05
N SER A 21 4.88 13.53 -14.57
CA SER A 21 5.17 13.38 -15.99
C SER A 21 3.98 12.94 -16.83
N LYS A 22 3.01 12.19 -16.23
CA LYS A 22 1.88 11.56 -16.93
C LYS A 22 0.55 12.26 -16.74
N ILE A 23 0.46 13.24 -15.85
CA ILE A 23 -0.75 14.01 -15.63
C ILE A 23 -1.14 14.80 -16.89
N ASP A 24 -2.43 14.89 -17.21
CA ASP A 24 -2.92 15.64 -18.38
C ASP A 24 -2.81 17.14 -18.16
N ARG A 25 -1.79 17.76 -18.75
CA ARG A 25 -1.53 19.21 -18.67
C ARG A 25 -2.60 20.10 -19.29
N ARG A 26 -3.53 19.55 -20.03
CA ARG A 26 -4.68 20.30 -20.55
C ARG A 26 -5.79 20.51 -19.51
N LYS A 27 -5.78 19.65 -18.46
CA LYS A 27 -6.77 19.66 -17.39
C LYS A 27 -6.22 20.15 -16.07
N TYR A 28 -4.93 19.93 -15.83
CA TYR A 28 -4.28 20.16 -14.53
C TYR A 28 -2.98 20.93 -14.70
N ASP A 29 -2.70 21.81 -13.73
CA ASP A 29 -1.41 22.45 -13.55
C ASP A 29 -0.72 21.89 -12.29
N PRO A 30 0.13 20.84 -12.43
CA PRO A 30 0.68 20.16 -11.27
C PRO A 30 1.82 20.93 -10.63
N VAL A 31 1.71 21.12 -9.32
CA VAL A 31 2.72 21.69 -8.44
C VAL A 31 3.46 20.56 -7.72
N PRO A 32 4.78 20.38 -7.94
CA PRO A 32 5.53 19.35 -7.23
C PRO A 32 5.75 19.78 -5.76
N ILE A 33 5.19 19.03 -4.82
CA ILE A 33 5.36 19.23 -3.39
C ILE A 33 6.17 18.08 -2.81
N PHE A 34 7.29 18.39 -2.19
CA PHE A 34 8.18 17.47 -1.53
C PHE A 34 8.02 17.58 0.00
N MET A 35 7.88 16.46 0.68
CA MET A 35 7.95 16.35 2.12
C MET A 35 9.34 15.88 2.52
N ASP A 36 10.04 16.67 3.31
CA ASP A 36 11.38 16.32 3.79
C ASP A 36 11.35 15.33 4.98
N SER A 37 12.52 14.93 5.44
CA SER A 37 12.72 14.02 6.57
C SER A 37 12.30 14.60 7.94
N ARG A 38 11.92 15.88 8.00
CA ARG A 38 11.36 16.56 9.19
C ARG A 38 9.87 16.82 9.07
N ALA A 39 9.22 16.25 8.05
CA ALA A 39 7.83 16.46 7.68
C ALA A 39 7.51 17.90 7.20
N ALA A 40 8.47 18.75 6.90
CA ALA A 40 8.20 20.04 6.29
C ALA A 40 7.85 19.88 4.81
N LEU A 41 6.93 20.73 4.32
CA LEU A 41 6.51 20.74 2.92
C LEU A 41 7.24 21.82 2.13
N TRP A 42 7.63 21.48 0.92
CA TRP A 42 8.38 22.35 0.01
C TRP A 42 7.80 22.28 -1.40
N GLU A 43 7.49 23.44 -1.98
CA GLU A 43 7.27 23.55 -3.42
C GLU A 43 8.64 23.52 -4.11
N ILE A 44 8.90 22.46 -4.86
CA ILE A 44 10.20 22.25 -5.50
C ILE A 44 10.14 22.54 -7.01
N PRO A 45 11.17 23.16 -7.60
CA PRO A 45 11.25 23.31 -9.05
C PRO A 45 11.50 21.96 -9.73
N VAL A 46 11.14 21.85 -11.02
CA VAL A 46 11.36 20.60 -11.81
C VAL A 46 12.83 20.15 -11.78
N LYS A 47 13.77 21.08 -11.69
CA LYS A 47 15.20 20.76 -11.56
C LYS A 47 15.47 19.88 -10.33
N LEU A 48 14.92 20.22 -9.17
CA LEU A 48 15.05 19.41 -7.95
C LEU A 48 14.27 18.09 -8.06
N LEU A 49 13.09 18.13 -8.65
CA LEU A 49 12.32 16.90 -8.89
C LEU A 49 13.13 15.84 -9.68
N MET A 50 14.08 16.24 -10.51
CA MET A 50 14.92 15.35 -11.33
C MET A 50 16.24 14.94 -10.67
N ARG A 51 16.49 15.27 -9.39
CA ARG A 51 17.65 14.79 -8.61
C ARG A 51 17.58 13.28 -8.40
N ASN A 52 18.72 12.63 -8.14
CA ASN A 52 18.78 11.16 -8.07
C ASN A 52 18.06 10.56 -6.86
N SER A 53 18.09 11.24 -5.71
CA SER A 53 17.54 10.73 -4.46
C SER A 53 16.81 11.82 -3.66
N THR A 54 16.04 11.39 -2.65
CA THR A 54 15.43 12.32 -1.68
C THR A 54 16.48 13.10 -0.92
N ARG A 55 17.64 12.50 -0.63
CA ARG A 55 18.74 13.18 0.03
C ARG A 55 19.31 14.32 -0.82
N ASP A 56 19.53 14.09 -2.12
CA ASP A 56 20.05 15.11 -3.02
C ASP A 56 19.07 16.31 -3.14
N ILE A 57 17.76 16.04 -2.99
CA ILE A 57 16.74 17.10 -2.94
C ILE A 57 16.87 17.87 -1.62
N GLU A 58 16.96 17.17 -0.49
CA GLU A 58 17.03 17.77 0.84
C GLU A 58 18.24 18.70 1.00
N GLU A 59 19.37 18.39 0.36
CA GLU A 59 20.59 19.22 0.41
C GLU A 59 20.41 20.61 -0.24
N ASP A 60 19.52 20.75 -1.23
CA ASP A 60 19.32 21.98 -1.98
C ASP A 60 18.00 22.72 -1.63
N LEU A 61 17.16 22.20 -0.69
CA LEU A 61 15.83 22.75 -0.40
C LEU A 61 15.84 24.22 0.02
N GLU A 62 16.74 24.60 0.93
CA GLU A 62 16.78 25.96 1.47
C GLU A 62 17.19 26.99 0.42
N GLU A 63 17.96 26.61 -0.60
CA GLU A 63 18.44 27.49 -1.64
C GLU A 63 17.50 27.55 -2.86
N GLU A 64 16.89 26.41 -3.23
CA GLU A 64 16.20 26.27 -4.51
C GLU A 64 14.67 26.06 -4.38
N ALA A 65 14.14 25.80 -3.19
CA ALA A 65 12.72 25.50 -2.98
C ALA A 65 12.02 26.56 -2.13
N LYS A 66 10.67 26.49 -2.12
CA LYS A 66 9.86 27.38 -1.30
C LYS A 66 9.16 26.57 -0.20
N PRO A 67 9.37 26.91 1.10
CA PRO A 67 8.64 26.24 2.16
C PRO A 67 7.14 26.54 2.08
N ILE A 68 6.32 25.52 2.39
CA ILE A 68 4.86 25.65 2.44
C ILE A 68 4.41 25.33 3.86
N PRO A 69 4.00 26.32 4.66
CA PRO A 69 3.31 26.06 5.91
C PRO A 69 2.04 25.26 5.65
N TYR A 70 1.75 24.25 6.49
CA TYR A 70 0.59 23.38 6.29
C TYR A 70 -0.73 24.14 6.15
N GLU A 71 -0.93 25.19 6.94
CA GLU A 71 -2.11 26.05 6.94
C GLU A 71 -2.33 26.82 5.64
N THR A 72 -1.28 27.02 4.85
CA THR A 72 -1.36 27.73 3.55
C THR A 72 -1.47 26.77 2.35
N LEU A 73 -1.42 25.47 2.59
CA LEU A 73 -1.47 24.47 1.50
C LEU A 73 -2.74 24.60 0.65
N LYS A 74 -3.89 24.89 1.28
CA LYS A 74 -5.17 25.10 0.59
C LYS A 74 -5.18 26.26 -0.40
N GLU A 75 -4.32 27.26 -0.20
CA GLU A 75 -4.18 28.40 -1.09
C GLU A 75 -3.35 28.09 -2.35
N ARG A 76 -2.67 26.93 -2.34
CA ARG A 76 -1.73 26.50 -3.38
C ARG A 76 -2.29 25.43 -4.30
N VAL A 77 -3.22 24.60 -3.82
CA VAL A 77 -3.70 23.43 -4.55
C VAL A 77 -5.19 23.21 -4.35
N ASP A 78 -5.88 22.74 -5.42
CA ASP A 78 -7.28 22.36 -5.39
C ASP A 78 -7.46 20.88 -4.98
N VAL A 79 -6.44 20.04 -5.24
CA VAL A 79 -6.43 18.62 -4.93
C VAL A 79 -4.99 18.13 -4.73
N VAL A 80 -4.77 17.23 -3.78
CA VAL A 80 -3.46 16.60 -3.53
C VAL A 80 -3.42 15.21 -4.11
N CYS A 81 -2.56 14.97 -5.10
CA CYS A 81 -2.18 13.63 -5.51
C CYS A 81 -1.15 13.08 -4.52
N LEU A 82 -1.55 12.09 -3.71
CA LEU A 82 -0.67 11.43 -2.76
C LEU A 82 0.19 10.39 -3.46
N GLY A 83 1.48 10.66 -3.59
CA GLY A 83 2.51 9.72 -4.00
C GLY A 83 3.36 9.27 -2.81
N LEU A 84 2.94 9.56 -1.58
CA LEU A 84 3.57 9.10 -0.35
C LEU A 84 3.32 7.60 -0.15
N HIS A 85 4.26 6.89 0.49
CA HIS A 85 4.14 5.48 0.80
C HIS A 85 4.54 5.18 2.24
N GLY A 86 3.99 4.10 2.81
CA GLY A 86 4.30 3.65 4.16
C GLY A 86 3.79 4.58 5.27
N LYS A 87 4.48 4.57 6.40
CA LYS A 87 4.11 5.37 7.58
C LYS A 87 3.96 6.85 7.25
N TYR A 88 2.96 7.48 7.85
CA TYR A 88 2.54 8.87 7.66
C TYR A 88 1.97 9.21 6.27
N GLY A 89 2.14 8.34 5.28
CA GLY A 89 1.56 8.49 3.93
C GLY A 89 0.29 7.65 3.73
N GLU A 90 0.30 6.39 4.17
CA GLU A 90 -0.77 5.41 3.94
C GLU A 90 -1.57 5.07 5.20
N ASP A 91 -1.21 5.58 6.37
CA ASP A 91 -1.76 5.22 7.68
C ASP A 91 -2.89 6.11 8.20
N GLY A 92 -3.33 7.08 7.40
CA GLY A 92 -4.37 8.04 7.76
C GLY A 92 -3.86 9.36 8.31
N CYS A 93 -2.57 9.51 8.63
CA CYS A 93 -2.02 10.74 9.20
C CYS A 93 -2.09 11.90 8.21
N MET A 94 -1.56 11.73 6.99
CA MET A 94 -1.64 12.74 5.94
C MET A 94 -3.09 12.99 5.50
N GLN A 95 -3.88 11.94 5.39
CA GLN A 95 -5.30 12.04 5.08
C GLN A 95 -6.05 12.90 6.12
N GLY A 96 -5.76 12.69 7.41
CA GLY A 96 -6.35 13.47 8.49
C GLY A 96 -5.98 14.96 8.44
N LEU A 97 -4.73 15.28 8.13
CA LEU A 97 -4.31 16.65 7.91
C LEU A 97 -5.07 17.31 6.76
N LEU A 98 -5.15 16.65 5.61
CA LEU A 98 -5.85 17.17 4.43
C LEU A 98 -7.36 17.30 4.66
N GLU A 99 -7.97 16.42 5.45
CA GLU A 99 -9.36 16.53 5.90
C GLU A 99 -9.59 17.79 6.73
N LEU A 100 -8.72 18.07 7.71
CA LEU A 100 -8.80 19.30 8.55
C LEU A 100 -8.61 20.57 7.74
N LEU A 101 -7.76 20.54 6.72
CA LEU A 101 -7.54 21.66 5.80
C LEU A 101 -8.65 21.81 4.74
N GLY A 102 -9.55 20.82 4.63
CA GLY A 102 -10.60 20.79 3.62
C GLY A 102 -10.06 20.69 2.19
N ILE A 103 -8.98 19.94 1.98
CA ILE A 103 -8.34 19.72 0.69
C ILE A 103 -8.66 18.32 0.17
N PRO A 104 -9.24 18.17 -1.03
CA PRO A 104 -9.40 16.87 -1.70
C PRO A 104 -8.05 16.19 -1.88
N TYR A 105 -8.02 14.85 -1.76
CA TYR A 105 -6.81 14.05 -1.97
C TYR A 105 -7.12 12.69 -2.61
N THR A 106 -6.16 12.11 -3.30
CA THR A 106 -6.30 10.82 -3.94
C THR A 106 -6.14 9.67 -2.94
N GLY A 107 -6.86 8.56 -3.17
CA GLY A 107 -6.83 7.37 -2.32
C GLY A 107 -7.95 7.32 -1.28
N SER A 108 -7.78 6.44 -0.33
CA SER A 108 -8.76 6.15 0.71
C SER A 108 -8.73 7.19 1.84
N GLY A 109 -9.84 7.35 2.57
CA GLY A 109 -9.94 8.25 3.71
C GLY A 109 -9.23 7.74 4.96
N VAL A 110 -9.22 8.54 6.03
CA VAL A 110 -8.48 8.30 7.28
C VAL A 110 -8.69 6.90 7.83
N LEU A 111 -9.95 6.49 8.06
CA LEU A 111 -10.26 5.19 8.66
C LEU A 111 -9.78 4.02 7.80
N ALA A 112 -10.07 4.05 6.51
CA ALA A 112 -9.72 2.98 5.60
C ALA A 112 -8.20 2.84 5.42
N SER A 113 -7.46 3.96 5.38
CA SER A 113 -6.00 3.98 5.35
C SER A 113 -5.40 3.40 6.63
N ALA A 114 -5.90 3.81 7.80
CA ALA A 114 -5.43 3.27 9.09
C ALA A 114 -5.70 1.76 9.22
N ILE A 115 -6.90 1.30 8.82
CA ILE A 115 -7.24 -0.13 8.79
C ILE A 115 -6.33 -0.89 7.80
N GLY A 116 -6.11 -0.33 6.61
CA GLY A 116 -5.25 -0.96 5.59
C GLY A 116 -3.81 -1.17 6.06
N MET A 117 -3.29 -0.24 6.86
CA MET A 117 -1.95 -0.35 7.44
C MET A 117 -1.86 -1.38 8.56
N ASP A 118 -2.88 -1.56 9.38
CA ASP A 118 -2.90 -2.54 10.46
C ASP A 118 -3.40 -3.91 9.95
N LYS A 119 -2.45 -4.80 9.60
CA LYS A 119 -2.74 -6.12 9.01
C LYS A 119 -3.65 -6.97 9.88
N TYR A 120 -3.56 -6.85 11.19
CA TYR A 120 -4.40 -7.66 12.09
C TYR A 120 -5.85 -7.17 12.09
N VAL A 121 -6.06 -5.87 12.27
CA VAL A 121 -7.41 -5.27 12.24
C VAL A 121 -8.04 -5.45 10.86
N CYS A 122 -7.30 -5.19 9.80
CA CYS A 122 -7.74 -5.40 8.42
C CYS A 122 -8.26 -6.83 8.21
N ARG A 123 -7.49 -7.85 8.59
CA ARG A 123 -7.89 -9.26 8.46
C ARG A 123 -9.10 -9.63 9.27
N ARG A 124 -9.25 -9.09 10.48
CA ARG A 124 -10.46 -9.34 11.29
C ARG A 124 -11.70 -8.82 10.59
N ILE A 125 -11.63 -7.66 9.95
CA ILE A 125 -12.76 -7.10 9.18
C ILE A 125 -13.06 -7.98 7.95
N LEU A 126 -12.04 -8.40 7.21
CA LEU A 126 -12.19 -9.28 6.05
C LEU A 126 -12.80 -10.63 6.43
N GLU A 127 -12.34 -11.24 7.52
CA GLU A 127 -12.84 -12.51 8.03
C GLU A 127 -14.33 -12.42 8.46
N ILE A 128 -14.70 -11.38 9.21
CA ILE A 128 -16.09 -11.13 9.60
C ILE A 128 -16.98 -10.88 8.37
N SER A 129 -16.41 -10.32 7.30
CA SER A 129 -17.08 -10.11 6.01
C SER A 129 -17.16 -11.39 5.15
N GLY A 130 -16.76 -12.56 5.70
CA GLY A 130 -16.86 -13.88 5.04
C GLY A 130 -15.80 -14.14 3.98
N MET A 131 -14.64 -13.46 4.04
CA MET A 131 -13.53 -13.69 3.14
C MET A 131 -12.50 -14.63 3.76
N ASP A 132 -11.83 -15.44 2.91
CA ASP A 132 -10.72 -16.28 3.33
C ASP A 132 -9.48 -15.37 3.58
N VAL A 133 -8.84 -15.55 4.73
CA VAL A 133 -7.62 -14.85 5.13
C VAL A 133 -6.66 -15.85 5.78
N PRO A 134 -5.35 -15.62 5.78
CA PRO A 134 -4.42 -16.51 6.46
C PRO A 134 -4.74 -16.62 7.96
N ARG A 135 -4.72 -17.84 8.50
CA ARG A 135 -4.80 -18.04 9.96
C ARG A 135 -3.65 -17.30 10.63
N THR A 136 -3.96 -16.48 11.62
CA THR A 136 -3.01 -15.52 12.18
C THR A 136 -3.09 -15.53 13.71
N ILE A 137 -1.92 -15.53 14.36
CA ILE A 137 -1.78 -15.29 15.81
C ILE A 137 -1.07 -13.95 15.99
N PRO A 138 -1.74 -12.96 16.63
CA PRO A 138 -1.08 -11.73 17.03
C PRO A 138 -0.26 -11.96 18.31
N ILE A 139 0.97 -11.47 18.32
CA ILE A 139 1.89 -11.56 19.44
C ILE A 139 2.27 -10.15 19.87
N PRO A 140 1.61 -9.58 20.89
CA PRO A 140 2.08 -8.34 21.52
C PRO A 140 3.44 -8.55 22.20
N ARG A 141 4.33 -7.54 22.15
CA ARG A 141 5.64 -7.59 22.80
C ARG A 141 5.54 -8.00 24.27
N SER A 142 4.61 -7.41 25.02
CA SER A 142 4.39 -7.73 26.44
C SER A 142 4.08 -9.20 26.67
N ARG A 143 3.27 -9.82 25.81
CA ARG A 143 2.96 -11.24 25.90
C ARG A 143 4.17 -12.12 25.55
N TRP A 144 4.97 -11.71 24.57
CA TRP A 144 6.19 -12.44 24.23
C TRP A 144 7.21 -12.44 25.37
N GLU A 145 7.38 -11.32 26.06
CA GLU A 145 8.31 -11.17 27.19
C GLU A 145 7.92 -12.00 28.39
N THR A 146 6.62 -12.18 28.65
CA THR A 146 6.13 -12.89 29.85
C THR A 146 5.74 -14.35 29.61
N GLU A 147 5.32 -14.71 28.38
CA GLU A 147 4.72 -16.01 28.07
C GLU A 147 5.37 -16.72 26.89
N LYS A 148 6.67 -16.47 26.63
CA LYS A 148 7.39 -16.93 25.43
C LYS A 148 7.18 -18.43 25.12
N SER A 149 7.24 -19.29 26.12
CA SER A 149 7.04 -20.75 25.95
C SER A 149 5.63 -21.11 25.55
N CYS A 150 4.62 -20.45 26.16
CA CYS A 150 3.22 -20.68 25.82
C CYS A 150 2.90 -20.20 24.39
N VAL A 151 3.44 -19.05 23.99
CA VAL A 151 3.29 -18.50 22.62
C VAL A 151 3.89 -19.46 21.60
N LYS A 152 5.08 -19.99 21.83
CA LYS A 152 5.69 -20.99 20.93
C LYS A 152 4.83 -22.25 20.78
N GLN A 153 4.30 -22.74 21.90
CA GLN A 153 3.40 -23.89 21.88
C GLN A 153 2.11 -23.61 21.11
N GLU A 154 1.51 -22.43 21.33
CA GLU A 154 0.30 -22.00 20.61
C GLU A 154 0.57 -21.90 19.09
N VAL A 155 1.70 -21.33 18.67
CA VAL A 155 2.09 -21.26 17.25
C VAL A 155 2.21 -22.67 16.67
N ALA A 156 2.91 -23.58 17.35
CA ALA A 156 3.06 -24.96 16.88
C ALA A 156 1.72 -25.70 16.74
N GLN A 157 0.77 -25.48 17.65
CA GLN A 157 -0.53 -26.17 17.66
C GLN A 157 -1.55 -25.55 16.68
N ARG A 158 -1.61 -24.23 16.57
CA ARG A 158 -2.66 -23.55 15.80
C ARG A 158 -2.25 -23.18 14.38
N ILE A 159 -0.97 -22.88 14.16
CA ILE A 159 -0.44 -22.49 12.84
C ILE A 159 0.34 -23.67 12.24
N GLY A 160 1.30 -24.23 12.97
CA GLY A 160 2.23 -25.22 12.49
C GLY A 160 3.41 -24.61 11.71
N PHE A 161 4.18 -25.47 11.04
CA PHE A 161 5.33 -25.07 10.23
C PHE A 161 5.23 -25.69 8.83
N PRO A 162 5.69 -24.99 7.77
CA PRO A 162 6.25 -23.64 7.82
C PRO A 162 5.20 -22.57 8.17
N CYS A 163 5.66 -21.46 8.76
CA CYS A 163 4.84 -20.28 9.02
C CYS A 163 5.55 -19.00 8.57
N VAL A 164 4.83 -17.89 8.54
CA VAL A 164 5.36 -16.56 8.23
C VAL A 164 5.30 -15.70 9.48
N VAL A 165 6.41 -15.05 9.81
CA VAL A 165 6.52 -14.07 10.90
C VAL A 165 6.75 -12.69 10.30
N LYS A 166 5.99 -11.69 10.74
CA LYS A 166 6.11 -10.31 10.24
C LYS A 166 5.61 -9.27 11.25
N PRO A 167 6.11 -8.02 11.18
CA PRO A 167 5.51 -6.90 11.92
C PRO A 167 4.08 -6.64 11.42
N CYS A 168 3.23 -6.13 12.30
CA CYS A 168 1.82 -5.88 11.97
C CYS A 168 1.64 -4.67 11.03
N ARG A 169 2.38 -3.58 11.26
CA ARG A 169 2.16 -2.25 10.65
C ARG A 169 3.34 -1.75 9.82
N GLU A 170 4.04 -2.66 9.16
CA GLU A 170 5.12 -2.33 8.23
C GLU A 170 4.73 -2.68 6.78
N GLY A 171 5.21 -1.86 5.84
CA GLY A 171 5.06 -2.06 4.40
C GLY A 171 6.20 -2.88 3.79
N CYS A 172 6.14 -3.09 2.47
CA CYS A 172 7.22 -3.56 1.60
C CYS A 172 7.97 -4.81 2.06
N SER A 173 7.28 -5.79 2.67
CA SER A 173 7.89 -7.03 3.16
C SER A 173 9.00 -6.84 4.20
N THR A 174 9.02 -5.70 4.89
CA THR A 174 9.99 -5.41 5.96
C THR A 174 9.91 -6.47 7.04
N ALA A 175 11.07 -7.10 7.33
CA ALA A 175 11.21 -8.15 8.35
C ALA A 175 10.24 -9.35 8.22
N VAL A 176 9.69 -9.60 7.04
CA VAL A 176 8.92 -10.81 6.75
C VAL A 176 9.85 -12.00 6.67
N LYS A 177 9.58 -13.05 7.45
CA LYS A 177 10.43 -14.24 7.50
C LYS A 177 9.61 -15.53 7.46
N LYS A 178 9.94 -16.43 6.52
CA LYS A 178 9.48 -17.82 6.53
C LYS A 178 10.25 -18.59 7.60
N VAL A 179 9.52 -19.24 8.49
CA VAL A 179 10.06 -20.06 9.58
C VAL A 179 9.64 -21.49 9.32
N VAL A 180 10.62 -22.39 9.16
CA VAL A 180 10.38 -23.79 8.75
C VAL A 180 10.25 -24.74 9.92
N SER A 181 10.68 -24.32 11.11
CA SER A 181 10.64 -25.16 12.32
C SER A 181 10.53 -24.33 13.61
N ALA A 182 10.24 -24.98 14.73
CA ALA A 182 10.06 -24.32 16.03
C ALA A 182 11.31 -23.61 16.56
N GLU A 183 12.50 -24.05 16.15
CA GLU A 183 13.78 -23.47 16.57
C GLU A 183 13.93 -22.01 16.06
N GLY A 184 13.49 -21.74 14.82
CA GLY A 184 13.63 -20.44 14.18
C GLY A 184 12.65 -19.38 14.65
N ILE A 185 11.59 -19.76 15.42
CA ILE A 185 10.50 -18.84 15.75
C ILE A 185 10.96 -17.66 16.63
N SER A 186 11.87 -17.91 17.59
CA SER A 186 12.31 -16.86 18.52
C SER A 186 13.04 -15.75 17.79
N ASP A 187 14.02 -16.11 16.97
CA ASP A 187 14.82 -15.13 16.23
C ASP A 187 13.98 -14.32 15.25
N ALA A 188 12.99 -14.98 14.61
CA ALA A 188 12.07 -14.31 13.69
C ALA A 188 11.16 -13.30 14.40
N VAL A 189 10.58 -13.68 15.55
CA VAL A 189 9.70 -12.81 16.34
C VAL A 189 10.50 -11.64 16.95
N GLU A 190 11.69 -11.91 17.50
CA GLU A 190 12.54 -10.86 18.07
C GLU A 190 13.03 -9.88 17.01
N ASN A 191 13.37 -10.36 15.81
CA ASN A 191 13.70 -9.48 14.70
C ASN A 191 12.52 -8.60 14.28
N ALA A 192 11.31 -9.16 14.17
CA ALA A 192 10.13 -8.39 13.80
C ALA A 192 9.76 -7.32 14.84
N PHE A 193 10.06 -7.55 16.12
CA PHE A 193 9.88 -6.56 17.18
C PHE A 193 10.79 -5.34 17.10
N HIS A 194 11.82 -5.32 16.28
CA HIS A 194 12.58 -4.09 16.01
C HIS A 194 11.74 -3.06 15.24
N TRP A 195 10.69 -3.52 14.55
CA TRP A 195 9.88 -2.72 13.64
C TRP A 195 8.49 -2.37 14.18
N ASP A 196 7.89 -3.25 15.00
CA ASP A 196 6.57 -3.04 15.59
C ASP A 196 6.47 -3.71 16.96
N ASN A 197 5.59 -3.21 17.83
CA ASN A 197 5.26 -3.82 19.12
C ASN A 197 4.22 -4.95 19.00
N LEU A 198 3.69 -5.18 17.81
CA LEU A 198 2.79 -6.27 17.48
C LEU A 198 3.35 -7.06 16.29
N VAL A 199 3.63 -8.33 16.54
CA VAL A 199 4.12 -9.28 15.53
C VAL A 199 3.01 -10.25 15.17
N LEU A 200 2.91 -10.60 13.91
CA LEU A 200 1.97 -11.61 13.41
C LEU A 200 2.71 -12.89 13.04
N VAL A 201 2.18 -14.03 13.48
CA VAL A 201 2.58 -15.35 13.00
C VAL A 201 1.43 -15.94 12.20
N GLU A 202 1.68 -16.28 10.95
CA GLU A 202 0.66 -16.66 9.97
C GLU A 202 0.96 -18.02 9.34
N GLU A 203 -0.09 -18.73 8.91
CA GLU A 203 0.10 -19.91 8.07
C GLU A 203 0.84 -19.55 6.78
N PHE A 204 1.74 -20.44 6.37
CA PHE A 204 2.39 -20.32 5.07
C PHE A 204 1.45 -20.84 4.00
N LEU A 205 1.02 -19.96 3.11
CA LEU A 205 0.12 -20.31 2.00
C LEU A 205 0.92 -20.90 0.83
N THR A 206 0.29 -21.83 0.12
CA THR A 206 0.82 -22.45 -1.11
C THR A 206 -0.13 -22.21 -2.27
N GLY A 207 0.41 -21.86 -3.43
CA GLY A 207 -0.34 -21.51 -4.63
C GLY A 207 0.33 -20.37 -5.38
N MET A 208 -0.46 -19.52 -6.00
CA MET A 208 0.02 -18.39 -6.78
C MET A 208 -0.28 -17.08 -6.06
N GLU A 209 0.72 -16.24 -5.85
CA GLU A 209 0.51 -14.87 -5.38
C GLU A 209 -0.02 -14.02 -6.52
N VAL A 210 -1.15 -13.36 -6.28
CA VAL A 210 -1.84 -12.53 -7.26
C VAL A 210 -2.21 -11.19 -6.64
N THR A 211 -2.27 -10.19 -7.48
CA THR A 211 -2.66 -8.86 -7.06
C THR A 211 -3.68 -8.26 -8.03
N CYS A 212 -4.64 -7.52 -7.52
CA CYS A 212 -5.70 -6.92 -8.32
C CYS A 212 -5.93 -5.46 -7.91
N GLY A 213 -5.75 -4.56 -8.87
CA GLY A 213 -6.16 -3.16 -8.72
C GLY A 213 -7.68 -3.03 -8.71
N VAL A 214 -8.19 -2.17 -7.85
CA VAL A 214 -9.60 -1.78 -7.81
C VAL A 214 -9.67 -0.26 -7.84
N ILE A 215 -10.56 0.28 -8.66
CA ILE A 215 -10.76 1.72 -8.82
C ILE A 215 -12.25 2.07 -8.71
N GLY A 216 -12.55 3.21 -8.14
CA GLY A 216 -13.93 3.72 -8.04
C GLY A 216 -14.29 4.24 -6.65
N VAL A 217 -15.54 4.71 -6.53
CA VAL A 217 -16.10 5.23 -5.27
C VAL A 217 -17.25 4.35 -4.81
N ASP A 218 -18.44 4.53 -5.35
CA ASP A 218 -19.65 3.78 -4.97
C ASP A 218 -19.82 2.50 -5.79
N ALA A 219 -19.36 2.50 -7.04
CA ALA A 219 -19.34 1.35 -7.93
C ALA A 219 -17.90 0.97 -8.29
N PRO A 220 -17.13 0.36 -7.35
CA PRO A 220 -15.75 -0.01 -7.62
C PRO A 220 -15.64 -1.14 -8.64
N GLU A 221 -14.66 -1.01 -9.53
CA GLU A 221 -14.33 -1.93 -10.61
C GLU A 221 -12.96 -2.55 -10.42
N ALA A 222 -12.85 -3.86 -10.56
CA ALA A 222 -11.57 -4.56 -10.54
C ALA A 222 -10.90 -4.50 -11.92
N LEU A 223 -9.63 -4.17 -11.94
CA LEU A 223 -8.77 -4.26 -13.12
C LEU A 223 -8.41 -5.72 -13.44
N VAL A 224 -7.69 -5.94 -14.53
CA VAL A 224 -7.16 -7.27 -14.86
C VAL A 224 -6.10 -7.67 -13.84
N PRO A 225 -6.25 -8.79 -13.10
CA PRO A 225 -5.29 -9.17 -12.07
C PRO A 225 -3.96 -9.64 -12.65
N SER A 226 -2.90 -9.44 -11.88
CA SER A 226 -1.54 -9.88 -12.21
C SER A 226 -1.08 -10.98 -11.28
N GLU A 227 -0.27 -11.88 -11.81
CA GLU A 227 0.54 -12.82 -11.05
C GLU A 227 1.85 -12.14 -10.66
N THR A 228 2.28 -12.32 -9.42
CA THR A 228 3.61 -11.91 -8.96
C THR A 228 4.47 -13.15 -8.77
N ILE A 229 5.61 -13.20 -9.44
CA ILE A 229 6.56 -14.31 -9.37
C ILE A 229 7.72 -13.84 -8.50
N PRO A 230 7.83 -14.31 -7.24
CA PRO A 230 8.95 -13.97 -6.38
C PRO A 230 10.25 -14.60 -6.90
N THR A 231 11.39 -13.95 -6.64
CA THR A 231 12.72 -14.53 -6.90
C THR A 231 13.06 -15.62 -5.89
N ASP A 232 12.52 -15.51 -4.67
CA ASP A 232 12.64 -16.46 -3.57
C ASP A 232 11.26 -16.93 -3.09
N ASP A 233 11.22 -17.76 -2.05
CA ASP A 233 9.97 -18.31 -1.48
C ASP A 233 9.00 -17.25 -0.89
N VAL A 234 9.48 -16.02 -0.66
CA VAL A 234 8.69 -14.88 -0.15
C VAL A 234 9.08 -13.62 -0.91
N LEU A 235 8.09 -12.85 -1.35
CA LEU A 235 8.30 -11.55 -2.00
C LEU A 235 9.10 -10.60 -1.13
N SER A 236 10.24 -10.17 -1.64
CA SER A 236 11.08 -9.14 -1.03
C SER A 236 10.67 -7.72 -1.48
N LEU A 237 11.20 -6.69 -0.80
CA LEU A 237 11.10 -5.29 -1.24
C LEU A 237 11.68 -5.12 -2.66
N GLN A 238 12.74 -5.85 -2.96
CA GLN A 238 13.42 -5.79 -4.25
C GLN A 238 12.53 -6.38 -5.36
N ASP A 239 11.81 -7.48 -5.10
CA ASP A 239 10.87 -8.07 -6.06
C ASP A 239 9.72 -7.12 -6.41
N LYS A 240 9.31 -6.24 -5.48
CA LYS A 240 8.18 -5.33 -5.67
C LYS A 240 8.53 -4.05 -6.44
N PHE A 241 9.76 -3.54 -6.32
CA PHE A 241 10.09 -2.18 -6.78
C PHE A 241 11.34 -2.06 -7.66
N LEU A 242 12.25 -3.05 -7.68
CA LEU A 242 13.45 -2.97 -8.52
C LEU A 242 13.23 -3.68 -9.86
N TYR A 243 13.69 -3.01 -10.92
CA TYR A 243 13.67 -3.57 -12.27
C TYR A 243 14.51 -4.85 -12.33
N GLY A 244 13.91 -5.95 -12.82
CA GLY A 244 14.58 -7.23 -13.04
C GLY A 244 14.67 -8.16 -11.84
N GLN A 245 14.05 -7.79 -10.70
CA GLN A 245 13.88 -8.66 -9.55
C GLN A 245 12.37 -8.81 -9.29
N GLY A 246 11.84 -10.03 -9.39
CA GLY A 246 10.40 -10.28 -9.40
C GLY A 246 9.73 -9.96 -10.75
N GLU A 247 9.02 -10.91 -11.30
CA GLU A 247 8.32 -10.74 -12.58
C GLU A 247 6.81 -10.63 -12.30
N ASN A 248 6.20 -9.54 -12.76
CA ASN A 248 4.74 -9.41 -12.77
C ASN A 248 4.20 -9.76 -14.15
N LYS A 249 3.26 -10.70 -14.21
CA LYS A 249 2.57 -11.07 -15.46
C LYS A 249 1.11 -10.65 -15.41
N THR A 250 0.71 -9.83 -16.39
CA THR A 250 -0.66 -9.36 -16.57
C THR A 250 -1.16 -9.77 -17.96
N PRO A 251 -2.27 -10.53 -18.07
CA PRO A 251 -3.06 -11.14 -16.98
C PRO A 251 -2.30 -12.25 -16.25
N ALA A 252 -2.72 -12.56 -15.01
CA ALA A 252 -2.25 -13.73 -14.28
C ALA A 252 -2.53 -15.03 -15.07
N ARG A 253 -1.61 -16.00 -15.00
CA ARG A 253 -1.69 -17.29 -15.72
C ARG A 253 -2.64 -18.27 -15.03
N LEU A 254 -3.90 -17.87 -14.89
CA LEU A 254 -4.96 -18.63 -14.24
C LEU A 254 -6.16 -18.83 -15.20
N PRO A 255 -6.98 -19.87 -15.00
CA PRO A 255 -8.23 -20.04 -15.73
C PRO A 255 -9.16 -18.82 -15.55
N ALA A 256 -9.97 -18.52 -16.59
CA ALA A 256 -10.87 -17.37 -16.59
C ALA A 256 -11.80 -17.33 -15.36
N GLU A 257 -12.29 -18.49 -14.92
CA GLU A 257 -13.12 -18.60 -13.71
C GLU A 257 -12.39 -18.12 -12.43
N GLN A 258 -11.10 -18.48 -12.30
CA GLN A 258 -10.30 -18.02 -11.17
C GLN A 258 -9.96 -16.53 -11.26
N ILE A 259 -9.69 -16.03 -12.46
CA ILE A 259 -9.51 -14.60 -12.71
C ILE A 259 -10.74 -13.82 -12.24
N GLU A 260 -11.95 -14.27 -12.56
CA GLU A 260 -13.17 -13.60 -12.15
C GLU A 260 -13.39 -13.68 -10.63
N LYS A 261 -13.13 -14.84 -10.01
CA LYS A 261 -13.16 -14.96 -8.54
C LYS A 261 -12.20 -14.00 -7.85
N ILE A 262 -10.99 -13.79 -8.39
CA ILE A 262 -10.01 -12.83 -7.88
C ILE A 262 -10.58 -11.42 -7.96
N ARG A 263 -11.15 -11.02 -9.09
CA ARG A 263 -11.77 -9.70 -9.30
C ARG A 263 -12.93 -9.47 -8.33
N GLU A 264 -13.83 -10.44 -8.19
CA GLU A 264 -14.94 -10.37 -7.24
C GLU A 264 -14.46 -10.22 -5.79
N ASN A 265 -13.45 -11.01 -5.37
CA ASN A 265 -12.89 -10.92 -4.03
C ASN A 265 -12.18 -9.58 -3.80
N ALA A 266 -11.47 -9.05 -4.80
CA ALA A 266 -10.84 -7.73 -4.71
C ALA A 266 -11.89 -6.62 -4.50
N VAL A 267 -12.99 -6.62 -5.25
CA VAL A 267 -14.09 -5.66 -5.08
C VAL A 267 -14.78 -5.83 -3.72
N LYS A 268 -15.01 -7.08 -3.26
CA LYS A 268 -15.57 -7.34 -1.92
C LYS A 268 -14.68 -6.80 -0.82
N ALA A 269 -13.36 -7.04 -0.89
CA ALA A 269 -12.39 -6.53 0.07
C ALA A 269 -12.37 -4.99 0.07
N PHE A 270 -12.35 -4.38 -1.11
CA PHE A 270 -12.38 -2.93 -1.27
C PHE A 270 -13.61 -2.30 -0.58
N ARG A 271 -14.79 -2.90 -0.76
CA ARG A 271 -16.04 -2.46 -0.10
C ARG A 271 -16.03 -2.70 1.41
N ALA A 272 -15.61 -3.90 1.85
CA ALA A 272 -15.59 -4.28 3.25
C ALA A 272 -14.68 -3.38 4.10
N LEU A 273 -13.56 -2.95 3.52
CA LEU A 273 -12.60 -2.04 4.16
C LEU A 273 -12.93 -0.56 3.94
N ASN A 274 -14.07 -0.25 3.28
CA ASN A 274 -14.49 1.12 2.94
C ASN A 274 -13.42 1.91 2.17
N LEU A 275 -12.67 1.22 1.29
CA LEU A 275 -11.69 1.85 0.42
C LEU A 275 -12.38 2.75 -0.61
N LYS A 276 -11.69 3.78 -1.09
CA LYS A 276 -12.18 4.74 -2.08
C LYS A 276 -11.08 5.13 -3.06
N GLY A 277 -11.52 5.56 -4.23
CA GLY A 277 -10.66 6.06 -5.29
C GLY A 277 -9.90 4.93 -5.99
N TYR A 278 -8.86 4.42 -5.37
CA TYR A 278 -8.08 3.28 -5.89
C TYR A 278 -7.37 2.55 -4.78
N ALA A 279 -7.10 1.28 -4.99
CA ALA A 279 -6.26 0.44 -4.14
C ALA A 279 -5.78 -0.77 -4.92
N ARG A 280 -4.81 -1.49 -4.37
CA ARG A 280 -4.39 -2.80 -4.85
C ARG A 280 -4.62 -3.83 -3.74
N ILE A 281 -5.29 -4.93 -4.07
CA ILE A 281 -5.57 -6.01 -3.14
C ILE A 281 -4.62 -7.17 -3.45
N ASP A 282 -3.76 -7.49 -2.50
CA ASP A 282 -2.82 -8.60 -2.61
C ASP A 282 -3.48 -9.88 -2.06
N MET A 283 -3.42 -10.96 -2.82
CA MET A 283 -4.17 -12.19 -2.58
C MET A 283 -3.32 -13.43 -2.89
N PHE A 284 -3.79 -14.57 -2.43
CA PHE A 284 -3.22 -15.87 -2.76
C PHE A 284 -4.28 -16.77 -3.39
N ALA A 285 -4.07 -17.14 -4.66
CA ALA A 285 -4.85 -18.17 -5.32
C ALA A 285 -4.31 -19.54 -4.86
N ARG A 286 -5.01 -20.17 -3.91
CA ARG A 286 -4.59 -21.42 -3.27
C ARG A 286 -4.78 -22.61 -4.21
N ASN A 287 -4.00 -23.65 -4.00
CA ASN A 287 -4.09 -24.90 -4.80
C ASN A 287 -5.45 -25.60 -4.66
N ASP A 288 -6.20 -25.33 -3.59
CA ASP A 288 -7.56 -25.85 -3.38
C ASP A 288 -8.67 -25.00 -4.04
N GLY A 289 -8.30 -23.97 -4.81
CA GLY A 289 -9.21 -23.10 -5.54
C GLY A 289 -9.81 -21.96 -4.72
N ARG A 290 -9.46 -21.83 -3.44
CA ARG A 290 -9.83 -20.67 -2.60
C ARG A 290 -8.94 -19.48 -2.90
N ILE A 291 -9.46 -18.28 -2.67
CA ILE A 291 -8.71 -17.02 -2.79
C ILE A 291 -8.59 -16.41 -1.39
N ALA A 292 -7.39 -16.40 -0.84
CA ALA A 292 -7.11 -15.78 0.45
C ALA A 292 -6.64 -14.34 0.26
N ILE A 293 -7.25 -13.38 0.98
CA ILE A 293 -6.84 -11.98 0.97
C ILE A 293 -5.65 -11.82 1.92
N LEU A 294 -4.55 -11.24 1.44
CA LEU A 294 -3.38 -10.94 2.25
C LEU A 294 -3.48 -9.57 2.90
N GLU A 295 -3.59 -8.54 2.08
CA GLU A 295 -3.65 -7.13 2.51
C GLU A 295 -4.09 -6.20 1.37
N PRO A 296 -4.68 -5.03 1.68
CA PRO A 296 -4.84 -3.93 0.75
C PRO A 296 -3.60 -3.03 0.77
N ASN A 297 -3.24 -2.49 -0.39
CA ASN A 297 -2.36 -1.33 -0.51
C ASN A 297 -3.24 -0.12 -0.85
N THR A 298 -3.36 0.83 0.06
CA THR A 298 -4.30 1.97 -0.07
C THR A 298 -3.76 3.12 -0.92
N LEU A 299 -2.43 3.20 -1.09
CA LEU A 299 -1.73 4.06 -2.04
C LEU A 299 -0.69 3.22 -2.79
N PRO A 300 -1.11 2.34 -3.71
CA PRO A 300 -0.16 1.51 -4.44
C PRO A 300 0.83 2.36 -5.24
N GLY A 301 2.07 1.87 -5.33
CA GLY A 301 3.12 2.56 -6.06
C GLY A 301 2.69 3.00 -7.46
N MET A 302 3.10 4.20 -7.84
CA MET A 302 2.79 4.84 -9.12
C MET A 302 4.06 5.04 -9.96
N THR A 303 5.09 4.20 -9.76
CA THR A 303 6.30 4.20 -10.57
C THR A 303 6.01 3.72 -11.99
N PRO A 304 6.86 4.00 -12.99
CA PRO A 304 6.61 3.60 -14.38
C PRO A 304 6.37 2.11 -14.59
N SER A 305 7.00 1.26 -13.76
CA SER A 305 6.93 -0.21 -13.82
C SER A 305 5.91 -0.82 -12.87
N THR A 306 5.10 -0.01 -12.17
CA THR A 306 4.16 -0.55 -11.19
C THR A 306 3.10 -1.44 -11.84
N VAL A 307 2.77 -2.52 -11.15
CA VAL A 307 1.77 -3.50 -11.59
C VAL A 307 0.41 -2.86 -11.86
N LEU A 308 0.04 -1.81 -11.12
CA LEU A 308 -1.24 -1.13 -11.30
C LEU A 308 -1.40 -0.53 -12.71
N PHE A 309 -0.33 0.03 -13.29
CA PHE A 309 -0.38 0.54 -14.67
C PHE A 309 -0.47 -0.58 -15.71
N HIS A 310 0.18 -1.73 -15.47
CA HIS A 310 0.03 -2.90 -16.34
C HIS A 310 -1.41 -3.44 -16.31
N GLN A 311 -2.03 -3.51 -15.13
CA GLN A 311 -3.41 -3.91 -14.96
C GLN A 311 -4.39 -2.94 -15.63
N ALA A 312 -4.15 -1.63 -15.50
CA ALA A 312 -4.93 -0.59 -16.18
C ALA A 312 -4.80 -0.70 -17.70
N ALA A 313 -3.58 -0.89 -18.22
CA ALA A 313 -3.33 -1.08 -19.66
C ALA A 313 -4.03 -2.32 -20.20
N ALA A 314 -3.96 -3.45 -19.51
CA ALA A 314 -4.68 -4.68 -19.86
C ALA A 314 -6.20 -4.51 -19.79
N SER A 315 -6.69 -3.54 -19.00
CA SER A 315 -8.10 -3.13 -18.93
C SER A 315 -8.47 -2.02 -19.92
N GLY A 316 -7.60 -1.69 -20.88
CA GLY A 316 -7.84 -0.70 -21.92
C GLY A 316 -7.63 0.76 -21.51
N MET A 317 -6.92 1.02 -20.40
CA MET A 317 -6.72 2.34 -19.83
C MET A 317 -5.26 2.79 -19.92
N THR A 318 -5.01 4.01 -20.39
CA THR A 318 -3.66 4.58 -20.39
C THR A 318 -3.24 5.03 -18.99
N GLN A 319 -1.93 5.21 -18.73
CA GLN A 319 -1.43 5.74 -17.47
C GLN A 319 -2.04 7.12 -17.15
N THR A 320 -2.06 8.03 -18.14
CA THR A 320 -2.71 9.34 -18.01
C THR A 320 -4.20 9.21 -17.69
N GLY A 321 -4.91 8.29 -18.35
CA GLY A 321 -6.33 8.04 -18.11
C GLY A 321 -6.61 7.50 -16.70
N LEU A 322 -5.76 6.62 -16.18
CA LEU A 322 -5.87 6.13 -14.81
C LEU A 322 -5.65 7.27 -13.80
N ILE A 323 -4.59 8.07 -13.97
CA ILE A 323 -4.31 9.22 -13.09
C ILE A 323 -5.47 10.21 -13.12
N ASP A 324 -6.01 10.54 -14.29
CA ASP A 324 -7.18 11.40 -14.42
C ASP A 324 -8.38 10.85 -13.65
N ARG A 325 -8.72 9.57 -13.81
CA ARG A 325 -9.81 8.93 -13.05
C ARG A 325 -9.58 8.98 -11.54
N ILE A 326 -8.36 8.72 -11.08
CA ILE A 326 -8.01 8.78 -9.65
C ILE A 326 -8.23 10.20 -9.09
N ILE A 327 -7.86 11.24 -9.83
CA ILE A 327 -8.10 12.64 -9.43
C ILE A 327 -9.60 12.92 -9.41
N GLN A 328 -10.35 12.50 -10.41
CA GLN A 328 -11.81 12.69 -10.44
C GLN A 328 -12.50 11.99 -9.26
N PHE A 329 -12.09 10.77 -8.89
CA PHE A 329 -12.61 10.08 -7.71
C PHE A 329 -12.31 10.86 -6.41
N ALA A 330 -11.12 11.47 -6.29
CA ALA A 330 -10.79 12.30 -5.14
C ALA A 330 -11.74 13.50 -4.99
N LEU A 331 -12.03 14.18 -6.10
CA LEU A 331 -12.97 15.29 -6.13
C LEU A 331 -14.41 14.85 -5.82
N GLU A 332 -14.84 13.70 -6.36
CA GLU A 332 -16.14 13.10 -6.09
C GLU A 332 -16.31 12.75 -4.61
N VAL A 333 -15.34 12.05 -4.02
CA VAL A 333 -15.33 11.68 -2.59
C VAL A 333 -15.40 12.93 -1.72
N HIS A 334 -14.63 13.97 -2.05
CA HIS A 334 -14.63 15.20 -1.27
C HIS A 334 -15.95 15.96 -1.37
N ALA A 335 -16.53 16.05 -2.57
CA ALA A 335 -17.83 16.73 -2.77
C ALA A 335 -18.98 16.01 -2.05
N GLY A 336 -18.93 14.68 -1.93
CA GLY A 336 -19.92 13.88 -1.20
C GLY A 336 -19.73 13.83 0.32
N LYS A 337 -18.63 14.38 0.79
CA LYS A 337 -18.29 14.33 2.22
C LYS A 337 -18.92 15.46 2.99
N ARG A 338 -19.57 15.05 4.06
CA ARG A 338 -19.94 15.89 5.20
C ARG A 338 -20.92 16.98 4.82
N GLY A 339 -22.12 16.83 5.32
CA GLY A 339 -23.09 17.91 5.39
C GLY A 339 -22.48 19.24 5.83
N PRO A 340 -23.25 20.32 5.86
CA PRO A 340 -22.74 21.65 6.17
C PRO A 340 -21.94 21.62 7.49
N LEU A 341 -20.70 22.13 7.40
CA LEU A 341 -19.88 22.40 8.57
C LEU A 341 -20.52 23.53 9.37
#